data_7955055526864e3f5712481534648ea3
#
_entry.id   7955055526864e3f5712481534648ea3
#
_cell.length_a   1.000
_cell.length_b   1.000
_cell.length_c   1.000
_cell.angle_alpha   90.00
_cell.angle_beta   90.00
_cell.angle_gamma   90.00
#
_symmetry.space_group_name_H-M   'P 1'
#
loop_
_entity.id
_entity.type
_entity.pdbx_description
1 polymer ?
#
loop_
_entity_poly.entity_id
_entity_poly.type
_entity_poly.pdbx_seq_one_letter_code
_entity_poly.pdbx_strand_id
1 'polypeptide(L)'
;MLFRSYGAQQAFLGYQSYIIDPISNNPYEQSYISNIESSQNRHYLNVINNGFHRKTSFNFSGLYENILHLGFNINQHRIDFINDQEFFEGEQDLNSLIYDVSFDNKLISYGEGFSLQFGTILKLNNIRLGLSYDSPQWFEINDETIQKISSYRYDGEFEIKENINPEITNTYRPYNIKIPSKVSASFAYVFNERGLFSIEYSSQNLSNSYLSDNGASSY
;
A
#
# COMPACT_ATOMS: atom_id res chain seq x y z
N MET A 1 -6.27 5.94 -25.24
CA MET A 1 -4.85 6.32 -25.33
C MET A 1 -4.14 5.60 -24.17
N LEU A 2 -3.23 4.68 -24.45
CA LEU A 2 -2.51 3.97 -23.40
C LEU A 2 -1.30 4.80 -23.01
N PHE A 3 -1.28 5.32 -21.78
CA PHE A 3 -0.08 5.99 -21.27
C PHE A 3 0.99 4.93 -20.99
N ARG A 4 2.18 5.10 -21.56
CA ARG A 4 3.30 4.18 -21.37
C ARG A 4 4.02 4.34 -20.03
N SER A 5 3.76 5.44 -19.30
CA SER A 5 4.36 5.72 -18.00
C SER A 5 3.46 6.62 -17.17
N TYR A 6 3.63 6.54 -15.84
CA TYR A 6 2.98 7.41 -14.88
C TYR A 6 3.25 8.90 -15.18
N GLY A 7 4.51 9.26 -15.48
CA GLY A 7 4.89 10.64 -15.81
C GLY A 7 4.18 11.19 -17.05
N ALA A 8 3.98 10.36 -18.08
CA ALA A 8 3.26 10.79 -19.28
C ALA A 8 1.78 11.07 -19.00
N GLN A 9 1.16 10.29 -18.09
CA GLN A 9 -0.21 10.54 -17.66
C GLN A 9 -0.32 11.83 -16.84
N GLN A 10 0.63 12.09 -15.94
CA GLN A 10 0.65 13.33 -15.15
C GLN A 10 0.82 14.56 -16.06
N ALA A 11 1.74 14.50 -17.03
CA ALA A 11 1.92 15.57 -18.02
C ALA A 11 0.64 15.80 -18.85
N PHE A 12 -0.05 14.74 -19.26
CA PHE A 12 -1.32 14.85 -19.98
C PHE A 12 -2.40 15.52 -19.13
N LEU A 13 -2.57 15.09 -17.86
CA LEU A 13 -3.55 15.67 -16.96
C LEU A 13 -3.25 17.15 -16.70
N GLY A 14 -2.00 17.48 -16.40
CA GLY A 14 -1.57 18.86 -16.16
C GLY A 14 -1.76 19.77 -17.38
N TYR A 15 -1.47 19.26 -18.58
CA TYR A 15 -1.66 20.00 -19.83
C TYR A 15 -3.15 20.22 -20.16
N GLN A 16 -3.97 19.18 -20.06
CA GLN A 16 -5.41 19.27 -20.35
C GLN A 16 -6.17 20.14 -19.36
N SER A 17 -5.66 20.27 -18.12
CA SER A 17 -6.22 21.15 -17.11
C SER A 17 -5.64 22.57 -17.10
N TYR A 18 -4.80 22.90 -18.09
CA TYR A 18 -4.09 24.20 -18.22
C TYR A 18 -3.14 24.53 -17.06
N ILE A 19 -2.79 23.56 -16.22
CA ILE A 19 -1.84 23.77 -15.11
C ILE A 19 -0.42 23.96 -15.64
N ILE A 20 -0.09 23.28 -16.74
CA ILE A 20 1.18 23.42 -17.45
C ILE A 20 0.96 23.66 -18.93
N ASP A 21 1.81 24.48 -19.50
CA ASP A 21 1.89 24.71 -20.96
C ASP A 21 3.27 24.34 -21.50
N PRO A 22 3.39 23.88 -22.76
CA PRO A 22 4.70 23.66 -23.38
C PRO A 22 5.42 25.02 -23.58
N ILE A 23 6.72 25.04 -23.29
CA ILE A 23 7.54 26.27 -23.45
C ILE A 23 7.61 26.70 -24.91
N SER A 24 7.52 25.75 -25.86
CA SER A 24 7.56 26.04 -27.29
C SER A 24 6.59 25.15 -28.08
N ASN A 25 6.25 25.58 -29.28
CA ASN A 25 5.45 24.78 -30.21
C ASN A 25 6.26 23.67 -30.93
N ASN A 26 7.50 23.41 -30.50
CA ASN A 26 8.33 22.37 -31.07
C ASN A 26 7.92 21.01 -30.50
N PRO A 27 7.40 20.06 -31.30
CA PRO A 27 6.92 18.76 -30.79
C PRO A 27 8.03 17.85 -30.23
N TYR A 28 9.30 18.20 -30.44
CA TYR A 28 10.46 17.49 -29.91
C TYR A 28 10.95 18.06 -28.57
N GLU A 29 10.45 19.21 -28.15
CA GLU A 29 10.78 19.79 -26.85
C GLU A 29 9.77 19.31 -25.81
N GLN A 30 10.27 18.72 -24.73
CA GLN A 30 9.46 18.16 -23.66
C GLN A 30 9.51 19.01 -22.37
N SER A 31 9.71 20.30 -22.54
CA SER A 31 9.79 21.25 -21.43
C SER A 31 8.46 21.97 -21.26
N TYR A 32 8.01 22.09 -20.01
CA TYR A 32 6.75 22.74 -19.66
C TYR A 32 6.98 23.87 -18.66
N ILE A 33 6.11 24.84 -18.67
CA ILE A 33 6.04 25.93 -17.69
C ILE A 33 4.74 25.80 -16.89
N SER A 34 4.80 26.11 -15.59
CA SER A 34 3.61 26.17 -14.73
C SER A 34 2.84 27.46 -14.98
N ASN A 35 1.50 27.36 -15.02
CA ASN A 35 0.58 28.49 -15.07
C ASN A 35 0.08 28.88 -13.66
N ILE A 36 0.56 28.21 -12.62
CA ILE A 36 0.30 28.55 -11.22
C ILE A 36 1.46 29.43 -10.75
N GLU A 37 1.15 30.65 -10.31
CA GLU A 37 2.13 31.54 -9.68
C GLU A 37 2.31 31.19 -8.22
N SER A 38 3.55 31.01 -7.76
CA SER A 38 3.90 30.34 -6.49
C SER A 38 3.87 31.23 -5.25
N SER A 39 3.06 32.28 -5.16
CA SER A 39 3.25 33.26 -4.09
C SER A 39 2.67 32.86 -2.71
N GLN A 40 1.50 32.27 -2.63
CA GLN A 40 0.87 31.86 -1.34
C GLN A 40 -0.19 30.77 -1.53
N ASN A 41 0.24 29.53 -1.80
CA ASN A 41 -0.69 28.43 -2.00
C ASN A 41 -1.09 27.78 -0.68
N ARG A 42 -2.38 27.47 -0.56
CA ARG A 42 -2.92 26.66 0.52
C ARG A 42 -3.12 25.24 0.03
N HIS A 43 -2.50 24.28 0.71
CA HIS A 43 -2.64 22.86 0.39
C HIS A 43 -3.57 22.18 1.38
N TYR A 44 -4.41 21.30 0.88
CA TYR A 44 -5.24 20.39 1.66
C TYR A 44 -5.12 18.99 1.06
N LEU A 45 -4.83 18.00 1.91
CA LEU A 45 -4.77 16.59 1.51
C LEU A 45 -5.76 15.81 2.36
N ASN A 46 -6.75 15.20 1.71
CA ASN A 46 -7.64 14.23 2.30
C ASN A 46 -7.24 12.82 1.86
N VAL A 47 -7.06 11.90 2.82
CA VAL A 47 -6.67 10.52 2.54
C VAL A 47 -7.65 9.59 3.24
N ILE A 48 -8.34 8.78 2.46
CA ILE A 48 -9.27 7.78 2.95
C ILE A 48 -8.72 6.40 2.60
N ASN A 49 -8.43 5.61 3.64
CA ASN A 49 -7.99 4.23 3.49
C ASN A 49 -9.12 3.28 3.87
N ASN A 50 -9.39 2.31 3.02
CA ASN A 50 -10.39 1.26 3.26
C ASN A 50 -9.85 -0.08 2.76
N GLY A 51 -10.25 -1.16 3.41
CA GLY A 51 -9.84 -2.47 2.96
C GLY A 51 -9.80 -3.51 4.07
N PHE A 52 -9.30 -4.67 3.73
CA PHE A 52 -9.11 -5.77 4.68
C PHE A 52 -7.93 -6.66 4.30
N HIS A 53 -7.36 -7.31 5.32
CA HIS A 53 -6.49 -8.46 5.18
C HIS A 53 -7.18 -9.65 5.85
N ARG A 54 -7.55 -10.66 5.05
CA ARG A 54 -8.15 -11.91 5.53
C ARG A 54 -7.10 -13.01 5.56
N LYS A 55 -7.06 -13.75 6.67
CA LYS A 55 -6.26 -14.95 6.80
C LYS A 55 -7.19 -16.13 7.07
N THR A 56 -7.18 -17.12 6.19
CA THR A 56 -7.87 -18.40 6.37
C THR A 56 -6.83 -19.45 6.76
N SER A 57 -7.03 -20.13 7.89
CA SER A 57 -6.07 -21.09 8.43
C SER A 57 -6.69 -22.50 8.51
N PHE A 58 -5.96 -23.47 8.01
CA PHE A 58 -6.23 -24.90 8.25
C PHE A 58 -5.24 -25.40 9.31
N ASN A 59 -5.78 -25.81 10.45
CA ASN A 59 -4.98 -26.25 11.58
C ASN A 59 -5.00 -27.76 11.72
N PHE A 60 -3.82 -28.33 11.93
CA PHE A 60 -3.62 -29.71 12.32
C PHE A 60 -2.86 -29.73 13.64
N SER A 61 -3.37 -30.45 14.61
CA SER A 61 -2.73 -30.56 15.94
C SER A 61 -2.77 -31.96 16.48
N GLY A 62 -1.76 -32.29 17.28
CA GLY A 62 -1.62 -33.59 17.91
C GLY A 62 -1.02 -33.47 19.32
N LEU A 63 -1.33 -34.46 20.15
CA LEU A 63 -0.80 -34.59 21.49
C LEU A 63 -0.10 -35.94 21.61
N TYR A 64 1.18 -35.92 21.97
CA TYR A 64 1.97 -37.12 22.22
C TYR A 64 2.22 -37.27 23.72
N GLU A 65 1.87 -38.44 24.27
CA GLU A 65 2.07 -38.84 25.67
C GLU A 65 1.56 -37.83 26.73
N ASN A 66 0.53 -37.03 26.40
CA ASN A 66 0.03 -35.93 27.24
C ASN A 66 1.09 -34.87 27.64
N ILE A 67 2.26 -34.92 27.03
CA ILE A 67 3.41 -34.09 27.35
C ILE A 67 3.70 -33.11 26.21
N LEU A 68 3.72 -33.59 24.96
CA LEU A 68 4.13 -32.82 23.81
C LEU A 68 2.93 -32.47 22.92
N HIS A 69 2.61 -31.18 22.81
CA HIS A 69 1.65 -30.67 21.86
C HIS A 69 2.37 -30.19 20.60
N LEU A 70 1.89 -30.62 19.46
CA LEU A 70 2.38 -30.19 18.16
C LEU A 70 1.22 -29.55 17.40
N GLY A 71 1.50 -28.47 16.69
CA GLY A 71 0.54 -27.76 15.85
C GLY A 71 1.19 -27.31 14.53
N PHE A 72 0.41 -27.40 13.47
CA PHE A 72 0.79 -26.96 12.15
C PHE A 72 -0.38 -26.23 11.48
N ASN A 73 -0.12 -25.07 10.90
CA ASN A 73 -1.09 -24.30 10.15
C ASN A 73 -0.64 -24.08 8.71
N ILE A 74 -1.58 -24.22 7.80
CA ILE A 74 -1.50 -23.73 6.43
C ILE A 74 -2.39 -22.51 6.35
N ASN A 75 -1.83 -21.38 5.94
CA ASN A 75 -2.54 -20.12 5.89
C ASN A 75 -2.63 -19.60 4.46
N GLN A 76 -3.83 -19.28 4.04
CA GLN A 76 -4.11 -18.49 2.85
C GLN A 76 -4.44 -17.05 3.26
N HIS A 77 -3.86 -16.10 2.58
CA HIS A 77 -4.06 -14.67 2.79
C HIS A 77 -4.75 -14.05 1.60
N ARG A 78 -5.63 -13.09 1.85
CA ARG A 78 -6.22 -12.22 0.84
C ARG A 78 -6.19 -10.79 1.33
N ILE A 79 -5.73 -9.90 0.46
CA ILE A 79 -5.64 -8.46 0.68
C ILE A 79 -6.53 -7.77 -0.35
N ASP A 80 -7.33 -6.82 0.15
CA ASP A 80 -8.08 -5.85 -0.65
C ASP A 80 -7.90 -4.50 0.04
N PHE A 81 -7.33 -3.52 -0.66
CA PHE A 81 -7.02 -2.22 -0.12
C PHE A 81 -7.33 -1.13 -1.13
N ILE A 82 -7.98 -0.07 -0.68
CA ILE A 82 -8.29 1.12 -1.47
C ILE A 82 -7.74 2.32 -0.71
N ASN A 83 -6.95 3.12 -1.40
CA ASN A 83 -6.45 4.40 -0.93
C ASN A 83 -7.00 5.48 -1.86
N ASP A 84 -7.92 6.29 -1.36
CA ASP A 84 -8.49 7.46 -2.04
C ASP A 84 -7.79 8.71 -1.51
N GLN A 85 -7.12 9.46 -2.39
CA GLN A 85 -6.45 10.71 -2.08
C GLN A 85 -7.06 11.83 -2.89
N GLU A 86 -7.45 12.89 -2.22
CA GLU A 86 -7.87 14.15 -2.80
C GLU A 86 -6.87 15.22 -2.34
N PHE A 87 -6.10 15.72 -3.27
CA PHE A 87 -5.19 16.84 -3.06
C PHE A 87 -5.81 18.09 -3.64
N PHE A 88 -5.94 19.11 -2.82
CA PHE A 88 -6.44 20.41 -3.22
C PHE A 88 -5.34 21.47 -3.01
N GLU A 89 -5.15 22.30 -4.01
CA GLU A 89 -4.30 23.46 -3.97
C GLU A 89 -5.11 24.69 -4.39
N GLY A 90 -5.19 25.67 -3.50
CA GLY A 90 -5.89 26.93 -3.74
C GLY A 90 -4.93 28.09 -3.61
N GLU A 91 -4.94 29.00 -4.58
CA GLU A 91 -4.16 30.21 -4.58
C GLU A 91 -4.99 31.38 -4.05
N GLN A 92 -4.35 32.26 -3.25
CA GLN A 92 -4.99 33.46 -2.74
C GLN A 92 -4.76 34.69 -3.63
N ASP A 93 -3.87 34.58 -4.62
CA ASP A 93 -3.60 35.66 -5.56
C ASP A 93 -4.56 35.60 -6.74
N LEU A 94 -5.49 36.55 -6.81
CA LEU A 94 -6.48 36.70 -7.89
C LEU A 94 -5.84 37.08 -9.25
N ASN A 95 -4.54 37.29 -9.30
CA ASN A 95 -3.82 37.56 -10.57
C ASN A 95 -3.31 36.27 -11.21
N SER A 96 -3.37 35.14 -10.54
CA SER A 96 -3.02 33.86 -11.13
C SER A 96 -4.04 33.44 -12.18
N LEU A 97 -3.54 32.90 -13.29
CA LEU A 97 -4.39 32.36 -14.36
C LEU A 97 -5.22 31.18 -13.84
N ILE A 98 -4.60 30.36 -12.99
CA ILE A 98 -5.24 29.23 -12.31
C ILE A 98 -5.16 29.49 -10.80
N TYR A 99 -6.29 29.40 -10.12
CA TYR A 99 -6.37 29.71 -8.69
C TYR A 99 -6.78 28.52 -7.80
N ASP A 100 -7.44 27.50 -8.36
CA ASP A 100 -7.78 26.29 -7.63
C ASP A 100 -7.52 25.04 -8.47
N VAL A 101 -6.90 24.04 -7.85
CA VAL A 101 -6.64 22.72 -8.45
C VAL A 101 -7.08 21.64 -7.47
N SER A 102 -7.82 20.65 -7.95
CA SER A 102 -8.11 19.42 -7.22
C SER A 102 -7.61 18.23 -8.02
N PHE A 103 -6.80 17.40 -7.38
CA PHE A 103 -6.28 16.16 -7.96
C PHE A 103 -6.72 14.97 -7.13
N ASP A 104 -7.52 14.10 -7.76
CA ASP A 104 -7.98 12.85 -7.16
C ASP A 104 -7.14 11.68 -7.67
N ASN A 105 -6.59 10.92 -6.75
CA ASN A 105 -5.83 9.72 -7.05
C ASN A 105 -6.35 8.54 -6.22
N LYS A 106 -6.91 7.56 -6.90
CA LYS A 106 -7.39 6.32 -6.29
C LYS A 106 -6.45 5.19 -6.62
N LEU A 107 -5.88 4.57 -5.59
CA LEU A 107 -5.11 3.33 -5.68
C LEU A 107 -5.98 2.18 -5.18
N ILE A 108 -6.05 1.12 -5.97
CA ILE A 108 -6.70 -0.15 -5.63
C ILE A 108 -5.61 -1.22 -5.65
N SER A 109 -5.36 -1.85 -4.50
CA SER A 109 -4.39 -2.93 -4.34
C SER A 109 -5.11 -4.19 -3.90
N TYR A 110 -4.94 -5.28 -4.64
CA TYR A 110 -5.50 -6.57 -4.28
C TYR A 110 -4.49 -7.69 -4.51
N GLY A 111 -4.57 -8.71 -3.66
CA GLY A 111 -3.61 -9.79 -3.77
C GLY A 111 -3.93 -10.98 -2.90
N GLU A 112 -3.20 -12.04 -3.18
CA GLU A 112 -3.27 -13.29 -2.44
C GLU A 112 -1.90 -13.67 -1.91
N GLY A 113 -1.89 -14.46 -0.83
CA GLY A 113 -0.65 -14.89 -0.22
C GLY A 113 -0.78 -16.22 0.49
N PHE A 114 0.37 -16.75 0.88
CA PHE A 114 0.49 -18.02 1.54
C PHE A 114 1.54 -17.97 2.65
N SER A 115 1.29 -18.68 3.76
CA SER A 115 2.27 -18.90 4.82
C SER A 115 2.02 -20.18 5.57
N LEU A 116 3.03 -20.68 6.27
CA LEU A 116 2.98 -21.83 7.14
C LEU A 116 3.32 -21.41 8.57
N GLN A 117 2.75 -22.11 9.55
CA GLN A 117 3.11 -21.94 10.94
C GLN A 117 3.30 -23.31 11.58
N PHE A 118 4.32 -23.43 12.41
CA PHE A 118 4.58 -24.59 13.23
C PHE A 118 4.70 -24.16 14.67
N GLY A 119 4.11 -24.91 15.58
CA GLY A 119 4.18 -24.65 17.02
C GLY A 119 4.30 -25.93 17.83
N THR A 120 5.02 -25.85 18.94
CA THR A 120 5.10 -26.93 19.89
C THR A 120 5.05 -26.42 21.32
N ILE A 121 4.39 -27.18 22.21
CA ILE A 121 4.38 -26.91 23.63
C ILE A 121 4.75 -28.20 24.35
N LEU A 122 5.81 -28.13 25.16
CA LEU A 122 6.24 -29.19 26.06
C LEU A 122 5.72 -28.92 27.48
N LYS A 123 4.96 -29.85 28.04
CA LYS A 123 4.42 -29.80 29.40
C LYS A 123 5.25 -30.66 30.34
N LEU A 124 5.90 -30.05 31.31
CA LEU A 124 6.69 -30.73 32.32
C LEU A 124 6.14 -30.36 33.73
N ASN A 125 5.22 -31.14 34.25
CA ASN A 125 4.53 -30.83 35.50
C ASN A 125 3.95 -29.41 35.53
N ASN A 126 4.61 -28.51 36.26
CA ASN A 126 4.21 -27.11 36.40
C ASN A 126 4.82 -26.17 35.34
N ILE A 127 5.78 -26.65 34.55
CA ILE A 127 6.48 -25.90 33.54
C ILE A 127 5.86 -26.15 32.19
N ARG A 128 5.78 -25.08 31.38
CA ARG A 128 5.41 -25.12 29.95
C ARG A 128 6.50 -24.42 29.15
N LEU A 129 7.03 -25.10 28.14
CA LEU A 129 7.98 -24.56 27.20
C LEU A 129 7.31 -24.54 25.83
N GLY A 130 7.28 -23.40 25.21
CA GLY A 130 6.71 -23.21 23.87
C GLY A 130 7.77 -22.76 22.87
N LEU A 131 7.66 -23.27 21.66
CA LEU A 131 8.42 -22.80 20.50
C LEU A 131 7.47 -22.69 19.31
N SER A 132 7.53 -21.58 18.59
CA SER A 132 6.78 -21.40 17.36
C SER A 132 7.66 -20.82 16.24
N TYR A 133 7.36 -21.23 15.04
CA TYR A 133 7.97 -20.76 13.82
C TYR A 133 6.89 -20.36 12.82
N ASP A 134 6.88 -19.11 12.44
CA ASP A 134 6.09 -18.59 11.33
C ASP A 134 7.02 -18.54 10.10
N SER A 135 6.65 -19.24 9.03
CA SER A 135 7.38 -19.16 7.77
C SER A 135 7.34 -17.72 7.24
N PRO A 136 8.17 -17.36 6.26
CA PRO A 136 7.92 -16.18 5.47
C PRO A 136 6.48 -16.21 4.92
N GLN A 137 5.90 -15.02 4.75
CA GLN A 137 4.64 -14.85 4.05
C GLN A 137 4.95 -14.36 2.65
N TRP A 138 4.40 -15.03 1.65
CA TRP A 138 4.58 -14.68 0.25
C TRP A 138 3.26 -14.16 -0.28
N PHE A 139 3.31 -12.98 -0.90
CA PHE A 139 2.16 -12.32 -1.52
C PHE A 139 2.46 -11.99 -2.96
N GLU A 140 1.45 -12.13 -3.82
CA GLU A 140 1.41 -11.51 -5.13
C GLU A 140 0.37 -10.40 -5.09
N ILE A 141 0.78 -9.18 -5.44
CA ILE A 141 -0.04 -7.97 -5.36
C ILE A 141 -0.22 -7.39 -6.77
N ASN A 142 -1.44 -6.93 -7.03
CA ASN A 142 -1.82 -6.21 -8.23
C ASN A 142 -2.28 -4.81 -7.81
N ASP A 143 -1.80 -3.80 -8.52
CA ASP A 143 -2.16 -2.41 -8.29
C ASP A 143 -2.84 -1.82 -9.51
N GLU A 144 -3.88 -1.02 -9.24
CA GLU A 144 -4.59 -0.24 -10.24
C GLU A 144 -4.70 1.21 -9.75
N THR A 145 -4.55 2.17 -10.65
CA THR A 145 -4.78 3.58 -10.33
C THR A 145 -5.78 4.23 -11.27
N ILE A 146 -6.62 5.08 -10.69
CA ILE A 146 -7.57 5.93 -11.40
C ILE A 146 -7.29 7.36 -10.97
N GLN A 147 -7.12 8.25 -11.94
CA GLN A 147 -6.76 9.64 -11.67
C GLN A 147 -7.66 10.59 -12.43
N LYS A 148 -7.99 11.70 -11.79
CA LYS A 148 -8.69 12.83 -12.38
C LYS A 148 -8.17 14.13 -11.77
N ILE A 149 -8.32 15.20 -12.53
CA ILE A 149 -7.90 16.53 -12.11
C ILE A 149 -8.96 17.53 -12.51
N SER A 150 -9.17 18.53 -11.69
CA SER A 150 -9.94 19.71 -12.07
C SER A 150 -9.17 20.96 -11.70
N SER A 151 -9.31 21.99 -12.55
CA SER A 151 -8.75 23.31 -12.28
C SER A 151 -9.81 24.38 -12.50
N TYR A 152 -9.66 25.49 -11.77
CA TYR A 152 -10.45 26.69 -11.97
C TYR A 152 -9.52 27.78 -12.48
N ARG A 153 -9.89 28.39 -13.59
CA ARG A 153 -9.17 29.49 -14.19
C ARG A 153 -10.09 30.67 -14.50
N TYR A 154 -9.50 31.84 -14.62
CA TYR A 154 -10.20 33.05 -15.00
C TYR A 154 -9.71 33.53 -16.38
N ASP A 155 -10.62 33.77 -17.29
CA ASP A 155 -10.25 34.22 -18.66
C ASP A 155 -10.33 35.74 -18.84
N GLY A 156 -10.54 36.48 -17.75
CA GLY A 156 -10.70 37.93 -17.74
C GLY A 156 -12.17 38.40 -17.64
N GLU A 157 -13.13 37.52 -17.95
CA GLU A 157 -14.57 37.82 -17.84
C GLU A 157 -15.32 36.75 -17.03
N PHE A 158 -14.96 35.49 -17.21
CA PHE A 158 -15.68 34.35 -16.62
C PHE A 158 -14.74 33.39 -15.90
N GLU A 159 -15.28 32.79 -14.84
CA GLU A 159 -14.69 31.63 -14.21
C GLU A 159 -14.95 30.38 -15.06
N ILE A 160 -13.90 29.66 -15.41
CA ILE A 160 -13.97 28.43 -16.19
C ILE A 160 -13.47 27.28 -15.33
N LYS A 161 -14.28 26.25 -15.19
CA LYS A 161 -13.88 24.98 -14.56
C LYS A 161 -13.52 23.96 -15.64
N GLU A 162 -12.28 23.52 -15.63
CA GLU A 162 -11.85 22.37 -16.41
C GLU A 162 -11.94 21.11 -15.54
N ASN A 163 -12.55 20.05 -16.04
CA ASN A 163 -12.66 18.78 -15.35
C ASN A 163 -12.19 17.67 -16.28
N ILE A 164 -11.01 17.14 -16.00
CA ILE A 164 -10.35 16.14 -16.82
C ILE A 164 -10.47 14.79 -16.10
N ASN A 165 -11.37 13.96 -16.58
CA ASN A 165 -11.52 12.57 -16.18
C ASN A 165 -11.31 11.69 -17.43
N PRO A 166 -10.11 11.10 -17.60
CA PRO A 166 -9.83 10.25 -18.76
C PRO A 166 -10.60 8.94 -18.76
N GLU A 167 -11.22 8.56 -17.64
CA GLU A 167 -11.87 7.26 -17.42
C GLU A 167 -10.93 6.08 -17.69
N ILE A 168 -9.64 6.28 -17.40
CA ILE A 168 -8.58 5.29 -17.61
C ILE A 168 -8.20 4.66 -16.27
N THR A 169 -8.26 3.33 -16.20
CA THR A 169 -7.64 2.55 -15.14
C THR A 169 -6.26 2.11 -15.61
N ASN A 170 -5.22 2.55 -14.91
CA ASN A 170 -3.88 2.05 -15.13
C ASN A 170 -3.68 0.81 -14.30
N THR A 171 -3.35 -0.29 -14.95
CA THR A 171 -3.01 -1.55 -14.32
C THR A 171 -1.50 -1.72 -14.34
N TYR A 172 -0.91 -1.97 -13.19
CA TYR A 172 0.52 -2.23 -13.05
C TYR A 172 0.81 -3.73 -13.14
N ARG A 173 2.06 -4.07 -13.42
CA ARG A 173 2.48 -5.47 -13.40
C ARG A 173 2.40 -6.02 -11.98
N PRO A 174 1.95 -7.27 -11.79
CA PRO A 174 1.98 -7.91 -10.49
C PRO A 174 3.40 -7.95 -9.92
N TYR A 175 3.51 -7.75 -8.63
CA TYR A 175 4.77 -7.83 -7.91
C TYR A 175 4.65 -8.72 -6.67
N ASN A 176 5.78 -9.26 -6.23
CA ASN A 176 5.81 -10.15 -5.08
C ASN A 176 6.36 -9.43 -3.85
N ILE A 177 5.66 -9.61 -2.72
CA ILE A 177 6.12 -9.19 -1.40
C ILE A 177 6.42 -10.44 -0.58
N LYS A 178 7.62 -10.47 0.03
CA LYS A 178 7.99 -11.47 1.02
C LYS A 178 8.17 -10.81 2.37
N ILE A 179 7.34 -11.21 3.36
CA ILE A 179 7.51 -10.83 4.76
C ILE A 179 8.36 -11.91 5.42
N PRO A 180 9.43 -11.56 6.17
CA PRO A 180 10.33 -12.54 6.76
C PRO A 180 9.68 -13.43 7.82
N SER A 181 10.31 -14.58 8.04
CA SER A 181 9.93 -15.53 9.09
C SER A 181 10.09 -14.92 10.49
N LYS A 182 9.29 -15.44 11.43
CA LYS A 182 9.34 -15.09 12.83
C LYS A 182 9.53 -16.35 13.67
N VAL A 183 10.39 -16.27 14.66
CA VAL A 183 10.59 -17.33 15.69
C VAL A 183 10.15 -16.77 17.02
N SER A 184 9.40 -17.56 17.78
CA SER A 184 9.04 -17.21 19.16
C SER A 184 9.34 -18.38 20.10
N ALA A 185 9.85 -18.06 21.29
CA ALA A 185 10.06 -19.00 22.38
C ALA A 185 9.34 -18.49 23.62
N SER A 186 8.67 -19.37 24.33
CA SER A 186 7.91 -19.03 25.53
C SER A 186 8.18 -19.99 26.69
N PHE A 187 8.11 -19.43 27.87
CA PHE A 187 8.18 -20.17 29.14
C PHE A 187 6.98 -19.79 30.00
N ALA A 188 6.36 -20.78 30.64
CA ALA A 188 5.34 -20.51 31.64
C ALA A 188 5.48 -21.44 32.83
N TYR A 189 5.16 -20.92 34.01
CA TYR A 189 5.09 -21.66 35.25
C TYR A 189 3.69 -21.56 35.85
N VAL A 190 3.08 -22.70 36.14
CA VAL A 190 1.73 -22.81 36.69
C VAL A 190 1.82 -23.09 38.20
N PHE A 191 1.32 -22.18 39.03
CA PHE A 191 1.29 -22.32 40.47
C PHE A 191 0.03 -23.10 40.91
N ASN A 192 -0.05 -24.38 40.56
CA ASN A 192 -1.24 -25.21 40.74
C ASN A 192 -2.51 -24.50 40.23
N GLU A 193 -3.54 -24.39 41.05
CA GLU A 193 -4.80 -23.68 40.70
C GLU A 193 -4.78 -22.19 41.07
N ARG A 194 -3.66 -21.64 41.56
CA ARG A 194 -3.58 -20.31 42.17
C ARG A 194 -3.08 -19.20 41.24
N GLY A 195 -2.37 -19.58 40.18
CA GLY A 195 -1.84 -18.56 39.27
C GLY A 195 -0.94 -19.12 38.19
N LEU A 196 -0.59 -18.25 37.26
CA LEU A 196 0.29 -18.51 36.13
C LEU A 196 1.24 -17.32 35.97
N PHE A 197 2.52 -17.60 35.74
CA PHE A 197 3.50 -16.64 35.22
C PHE A 197 3.96 -17.09 33.83
N SER A 198 4.04 -16.16 32.86
CA SER A 198 4.56 -16.49 31.54
C SER A 198 5.41 -15.34 30.97
N ILE A 199 6.40 -15.73 30.18
CA ILE A 199 7.26 -14.82 29.39
C ILE A 199 7.39 -15.36 27.98
N GLU A 200 7.36 -14.48 27.00
CA GLU A 200 7.59 -14.81 25.58
C GLU A 200 8.64 -13.88 25.01
N TYR A 201 9.51 -14.44 24.20
CA TYR A 201 10.45 -13.70 23.36
C TYR A 201 10.22 -14.08 21.90
N SER A 202 10.13 -13.09 21.03
CA SER A 202 10.00 -13.28 19.59
C SER A 202 11.02 -12.45 18.81
N SER A 203 11.51 -13.02 17.71
CA SER A 203 12.49 -12.39 16.83
C SER A 203 12.06 -12.51 15.38
N GLN A 204 12.13 -11.38 14.66
CA GLN A 204 11.88 -11.29 13.23
C GLN A 204 12.88 -10.30 12.62
N ASN A 205 13.60 -10.72 11.59
CA ASN A 205 14.54 -9.83 10.89
C ASN A 205 13.88 -9.19 9.68
N LEU A 206 13.42 -7.95 9.83
CA LEU A 206 12.72 -7.21 8.78
C LEU A 206 13.62 -6.80 7.61
N SER A 207 14.96 -6.81 7.78
CA SER A 207 15.88 -6.52 6.66
C SER A 207 15.85 -7.61 5.57
N ASN A 208 15.31 -8.79 5.88
CA ASN A 208 15.08 -9.87 4.93
C ASN A 208 13.75 -9.75 4.18
N SER A 209 13.04 -8.63 4.33
CA SER A 209 11.87 -8.33 3.50
C SER A 209 12.32 -8.15 2.05
N TYR A 210 11.50 -8.63 1.14
CA TYR A 210 11.84 -8.59 -0.28
C TYR A 210 10.63 -8.15 -1.09
N LEU A 211 10.88 -7.23 -2.01
CA LEU A 211 9.91 -6.78 -3.00
C LEU A 211 10.54 -7.04 -4.38
N SER A 212 9.88 -7.81 -5.23
CA SER A 212 10.31 -8.06 -6.59
C SER A 212 9.22 -7.75 -7.59
N ASP A 213 9.60 -7.07 -8.63
CA ASP A 213 8.80 -6.93 -9.83
C ASP A 213 8.97 -8.18 -10.71
N ASN A 214 7.88 -8.83 -11.10
CA ASN A 214 7.87 -10.01 -11.99
C ASN A 214 8.34 -9.71 -13.43
N GLY A 215 8.94 -8.56 -13.67
CA GLY A 215 9.37 -8.12 -15.00
C GLY A 215 10.67 -7.34 -15.09
N ALA A 216 11.34 -7.07 -13.98
CA ALA A 216 12.65 -6.46 -13.99
C ALA A 216 13.72 -7.53 -14.28
N SER A 217 14.02 -7.76 -15.56
CA SER A 217 15.37 -8.18 -15.92
C SER A 217 16.32 -7.09 -15.42
N SER A 218 17.20 -7.44 -14.49
CA SER A 218 18.34 -6.62 -14.09
C SER A 218 19.07 -6.12 -15.34
N TYR A 219 19.03 -4.83 -15.58
CA TYR A 219 19.97 -4.14 -16.45
C TYR A 219 21.18 -3.71 -15.62
#